data_a82d26fa0d7d6b025d8d107f0a05d692
#
_entry.id   a82d26fa0d7d6b025d8d107f0a05d692
#
_cell.length_a   1.000
_cell.length_b   1.000
_cell.length_c   1.000
_cell.angle_alpha   90.00
_cell.angle_beta   90.00
_cell.angle_gamma   90.00
#
_symmetry.space_group_name_H-M   'P 1'
#
loop_
_entity.id
_entity.type
_entity.pdbx_description
1 polymer ?
#
loop_
_entity_poly.entity_id
_entity_poly.type
_entity_poly.pdbx_seq_one_letter_code
_entity_poly.pdbx_strand_id
1 'polypeptide(L)'
;MRLKHILNTTLVGMALVNAIPMQAQQIYTLQSCLEEGLQNNYSIQIVRNDEQITHNNATIANAGYLPTLDLSAGYSGSINSTETTSRETGEKSSQNGVFDQTLNAGLSLNWTIFDGLGIQANYKKLKELEQMGETQTRITIENFIAELSAEYYNFVQQNIRLKNLRYAVSLSRERLRIVEARYNIGSFSRLDLQQARVDFNADQASFIKQQELLHSSRIRLNELMAISDMDAAVTVQDTLIVPNTLLHFDQLWDNTLKTNATLLKAEQNQTLAKLDQKAVLSRNYPYVRANAGYGYTHNIYEMGANKNRDNLGLNFGVTVGINLFNGDKRRQSRNAKIAIENARLEREELEQSLRADFINLWQAYQNNINLLQLERDNLIAARDNYEIARDRYLLGDLSGIEMREAQKSLLDAEERILSAEYNTKMCEISLLQISGGVTEYLGEN
;
A
#
# COMPACT_ATOMS: atom_id res chain seq x y z
N MET A 1 62.88 36.90 37.35
CA MET A 1 62.27 38.03 38.05
C MET A 1 60.76 37.78 38.02
N ARG A 2 60.21 37.34 39.09
CA ARG A 2 59.11 37.91 39.89
C ARG A 2 57.81 38.09 39.13
N LEU A 3 56.65 37.73 39.52
CA LEU A 3 55.98 37.23 40.75
C LEU A 3 54.47 37.16 40.44
N LYS A 4 53.80 36.08 40.85
CA LYS A 4 52.56 36.04 41.62
C LYS A 4 51.39 37.01 41.26
N HIS A 5 50.23 36.41 41.00
CA HIS A 5 49.01 36.57 41.79
C HIS A 5 48.01 35.51 41.29
N ILE A 6 47.75 34.42 42.03
CA ILE A 6 46.79 34.21 43.13
C ILE A 6 45.33 34.41 42.65
N LEU A 7 44.72 33.26 42.44
CA LEU A 7 43.52 32.71 43.07
C LEU A 7 42.26 33.61 43.02
N ASN A 8 41.28 33.20 42.30
CA ASN A 8 39.93 33.08 42.82
C ASN A 8 39.13 32.00 42.09
N THR A 9 39.06 30.86 42.74
CA THR A 9 38.18 29.75 42.44
C THR A 9 36.75 30.16 42.86
N THR A 10 35.90 30.53 41.94
CA THR A 10 34.45 30.47 42.14
C THR A 10 33.90 29.26 41.44
N LEU A 11 33.66 28.24 42.24
CA LEU A 11 32.92 27.03 41.91
C LEU A 11 31.48 27.44 41.64
N VAL A 12 31.13 27.71 40.36
CA VAL A 12 29.74 27.77 39.92
C VAL A 12 29.34 26.35 39.63
N GLY A 13 28.71 25.71 40.61
CA GLY A 13 28.00 24.45 40.42
C GLY A 13 26.90 24.65 39.40
N MET A 14 27.19 24.24 38.15
CA MET A 14 26.19 24.12 37.09
C MET A 14 25.37 22.88 37.39
N ALA A 15 24.27 23.06 38.14
CA ALA A 15 23.22 22.07 38.27
C ALA A 15 22.66 21.85 36.87
N LEU A 16 23.16 20.82 36.18
CA LEU A 16 22.47 20.21 35.02
C LEU A 16 21.14 19.69 35.56
N VAL A 17 20.14 20.54 35.55
CA VAL A 17 18.74 20.10 35.58
C VAL A 17 18.57 19.29 34.29
N ASN A 18 18.66 17.96 34.41
CA ASN A 18 18.13 17.06 33.43
C ASN A 18 16.63 17.39 33.36
N ALA A 19 16.24 18.31 32.49
CA ALA A 19 14.90 18.42 32.01
C ALA A 19 14.62 17.09 31.29
N ILE A 20 14.06 16.12 32.02
CA ILE A 20 13.35 15.01 31.45
C ILE A 20 12.34 15.70 30.52
N PRO A 21 12.39 15.49 29.20
CA PRO A 21 11.35 16.00 28.33
C PRO A 21 10.06 15.35 28.85
N MET A 22 9.26 16.16 29.53
CA MET A 22 7.88 15.80 29.81
C MET A 22 7.25 15.68 28.43
N GLN A 23 7.22 14.45 27.88
CA GLN A 23 6.52 14.15 26.65
C GLN A 23 5.07 14.54 26.94
N ALA A 24 4.71 15.74 26.50
CA ALA A 24 3.31 16.14 26.45
C ALA A 24 2.61 15.03 25.69
N GLN A 25 1.66 14.37 26.32
CA GLN A 25 0.86 13.31 25.68
C GLN A 25 0.27 13.93 24.42
N GLN A 26 0.81 13.56 23.28
CA GLN A 26 0.35 14.07 21.99
C GLN A 26 -1.07 13.56 21.78
N ILE A 27 -2.01 14.49 21.66
CA ILE A 27 -3.41 14.15 21.37
C ILE A 27 -3.54 14.06 19.84
N TYR A 28 -3.86 12.89 19.38
CA TYR A 28 -4.02 12.61 17.95
C TYR A 28 -5.47 12.83 17.49
N THR A 29 -5.62 13.56 16.40
CA THR A 29 -6.85 13.58 15.59
C THR A 29 -6.71 12.55 14.46
N LEU A 30 -7.81 12.18 13.82
CA LEU A 30 -7.73 11.33 12.62
C LEU A 30 -6.80 11.94 11.57
N GLN A 31 -6.92 13.24 11.32
CA GLN A 31 -6.08 13.96 10.37
C GLN A 31 -4.59 13.87 10.75
N SER A 32 -4.22 14.11 12.00
CA SER A 32 -2.82 14.01 12.41
C SER A 32 -2.26 12.59 12.31
N CYS A 33 -3.08 11.56 12.56
CA CYS A 33 -2.69 10.16 12.34
C CYS A 33 -2.45 9.87 10.85
N LEU A 34 -3.32 10.41 9.97
CA LEU A 34 -3.19 10.25 8.53
C LEU A 34 -1.93 10.95 7.99
N GLU A 35 -1.67 12.19 8.42
CA GLU A 35 -0.46 12.95 8.04
C GLU A 35 0.81 12.20 8.46
N GLU A 36 0.89 11.73 9.70
CA GLU A 36 2.03 10.94 10.22
C GLU A 36 2.21 9.64 9.41
N GLY A 37 1.12 8.90 9.20
CA GLY A 37 1.14 7.65 8.46
C GLY A 37 1.53 7.84 6.98
N LEU A 38 0.98 8.83 6.28
CA LEU A 38 1.31 9.13 4.89
C LEU A 38 2.77 9.55 4.68
N GLN A 39 3.37 10.14 5.71
CA GLN A 39 4.77 10.55 5.69
C GLN A 39 5.71 9.37 5.98
N ASN A 40 5.40 8.54 6.96
CA ASN A 40 6.34 7.59 7.54
C ASN A 40 6.07 6.13 7.15
N ASN A 41 4.85 5.77 6.70
CA ASN A 41 4.50 4.39 6.40
C ASN A 41 5.34 3.81 5.26
N TYR A 42 5.92 2.64 5.49
CA TYR A 42 6.82 1.99 4.54
C TYR A 42 6.14 1.60 3.22
N SER A 43 4.88 1.18 3.26
CA SER A 43 4.14 0.81 2.03
C SER A 43 3.95 2.02 1.12
N ILE A 44 3.70 3.21 1.70
CA ILE A 44 3.59 4.47 0.96
C ILE A 44 4.96 4.89 0.38
N GLN A 45 6.03 4.75 1.16
CA GLN A 45 7.38 5.05 0.67
C GLN A 45 7.79 4.11 -0.48
N ILE A 46 7.47 2.82 -0.37
CA ILE A 46 7.76 1.83 -1.43
C ILE A 46 7.03 2.19 -2.71
N VAL A 47 5.72 2.46 -2.66
CA VAL A 47 4.95 2.77 -3.88
C VAL A 47 5.40 4.07 -4.53
N ARG A 48 5.83 5.09 -3.75
CA ARG A 48 6.43 6.32 -4.28
C ARG A 48 7.78 6.05 -4.97
N ASN A 49 8.58 5.14 -4.43
CA ASN A 49 9.81 4.70 -5.08
C ASN A 49 9.52 3.95 -6.39
N ASP A 50 8.51 3.09 -6.42
CA ASP A 50 8.08 2.39 -7.64
C ASP A 50 7.57 3.38 -8.71
N GLU A 51 6.82 4.41 -8.32
CA GLU A 51 6.43 5.53 -9.19
C GLU A 51 7.66 6.23 -9.77
N GLN A 52 8.66 6.53 -8.93
CA GLN A 52 9.91 7.14 -9.39
C GLN A 52 10.68 6.22 -10.37
N ILE A 53 10.63 4.90 -10.19
CA ILE A 53 11.20 3.93 -11.12
C ILE A 53 10.47 4.00 -12.47
N THR A 54 9.15 4.05 -12.48
CA THR A 54 8.38 4.17 -13.74
C THR A 54 8.64 5.49 -14.44
N HIS A 55 8.78 6.59 -13.69
CA HIS A 55 9.19 7.90 -14.21
C HIS A 55 10.58 7.84 -14.84
N ASN A 56 11.58 7.26 -14.16
CA ASN A 56 12.94 7.12 -14.68
C ASN A 56 12.99 6.26 -15.96
N ASN A 57 12.07 5.30 -16.10
CA ASN A 57 11.97 4.45 -17.28
C ASN A 57 11.30 5.15 -18.47
N ALA A 58 10.53 6.22 -18.27
CA ALA A 58 9.76 6.90 -19.29
C ALA A 58 10.57 7.90 -20.10
N THR A 59 11.75 7.48 -20.60
CA THR A 59 12.69 8.30 -21.35
C THR A 59 12.79 7.93 -22.81
N ILE A 60 13.22 8.87 -23.65
CA ILE A 60 13.49 8.65 -25.07
C ILE A 60 14.63 7.63 -25.28
N ALA A 61 15.60 7.60 -24.36
CA ALA A 61 16.70 6.62 -24.40
C ALA A 61 16.17 5.21 -24.22
N ASN A 62 15.36 4.96 -23.18
CA ASN A 62 14.77 3.65 -22.92
C ASN A 62 13.76 3.22 -24.00
N ALA A 63 13.12 4.20 -24.64
CA ALA A 63 12.24 3.92 -25.77
C ALA A 63 12.97 3.41 -27.01
N GLY A 64 14.28 3.66 -27.13
CA GLY A 64 15.11 3.26 -28.27
C GLY A 64 15.35 4.34 -29.32
N TYR A 65 15.09 5.62 -29.02
CA TYR A 65 15.39 6.71 -29.91
C TYR A 65 16.87 7.05 -30.02
N LEU A 66 17.63 6.79 -28.96
CA LEU A 66 19.06 7.14 -28.91
C LEU A 66 19.91 5.94 -29.35
N PRO A 67 21.11 6.20 -29.92
CA PRO A 67 22.08 5.16 -30.21
C PRO A 67 22.67 4.58 -28.92
N THR A 68 23.17 3.35 -29.00
CA THR A 68 24.09 2.76 -28.02
C THR A 68 25.52 2.97 -28.45
N LEU A 69 26.43 3.20 -27.52
CA LEU A 69 27.86 3.29 -27.71
C LEU A 69 28.54 2.28 -26.77
N ASP A 70 29.17 1.30 -27.38
CA ASP A 70 29.79 0.18 -26.65
C ASP A 70 31.29 0.17 -26.90
N LEU A 71 32.09 -0.02 -25.83
CA LEU A 71 33.51 -0.34 -25.90
C LEU A 71 33.68 -1.85 -25.69
N SER A 72 34.31 -2.50 -26.63
CA SER A 72 34.58 -3.94 -26.55
C SER A 72 36.07 -4.25 -26.81
N ALA A 73 36.57 -5.25 -26.14
CA ALA A 73 37.85 -5.86 -26.43
C ALA A 73 37.69 -7.40 -26.43
N GLY A 74 38.27 -8.05 -27.39
CA GLY A 74 38.16 -9.50 -27.55
C GLY A 74 39.45 -10.13 -28.03
N TYR A 75 39.65 -11.37 -27.60
CA TYR A 75 40.67 -12.25 -28.12
C TYR A 75 40.01 -13.52 -28.62
N SER A 76 40.38 -13.92 -29.85
CA SER A 76 39.92 -15.18 -30.43
C SER A 76 41.11 -15.90 -31.06
N GLY A 77 41.14 -17.21 -30.91
CA GLY A 77 42.04 -18.10 -31.61
C GLY A 77 41.23 -19.12 -32.41
N SER A 78 41.74 -19.47 -33.61
CA SER A 78 41.16 -20.51 -34.42
C SER A 78 42.25 -21.48 -34.87
N ILE A 79 41.94 -22.77 -34.81
CA ILE A 79 42.81 -23.83 -35.37
C ILE A 79 42.08 -24.39 -36.61
N ASN A 80 42.71 -24.18 -37.77
CA ASN A 80 42.12 -24.54 -39.05
C ASN A 80 42.96 -25.55 -39.77
N SER A 81 42.30 -26.47 -40.48
CA SER A 81 42.93 -27.32 -41.48
C SER A 81 42.32 -26.97 -42.83
N THR A 82 43.16 -26.50 -43.76
CA THR A 82 42.71 -25.98 -45.04
C THR A 82 43.41 -26.71 -46.16
N GLU A 83 42.67 -27.26 -47.12
CA GLU A 83 43.17 -27.78 -48.39
C GLU A 83 42.79 -26.77 -49.48
N THR A 84 43.83 -26.24 -50.15
CA THR A 84 43.62 -25.33 -51.30
C THR A 84 44.08 -26.00 -52.55
N THR A 85 43.30 -25.89 -53.63
CA THR A 85 43.69 -26.36 -54.96
C THR A 85 43.90 -25.14 -55.85
N SER A 86 45.10 -24.96 -56.40
CA SER A 86 45.41 -23.86 -57.31
C SER A 86 44.61 -24.05 -58.60
N ARG A 87 43.92 -22.99 -59.03
CA ARG A 87 43.15 -23.02 -60.27
C ARG A 87 44.05 -23.03 -61.52
N GLU A 88 45.26 -22.50 -61.41
CA GLU A 88 46.19 -22.38 -62.52
C GLU A 88 47.00 -23.65 -62.72
N THR A 89 47.47 -24.25 -61.62
CA THR A 89 48.39 -25.42 -61.70
C THR A 89 47.71 -26.75 -61.36
N GLY A 90 46.48 -26.73 -60.74
CA GLY A 90 45.82 -27.94 -60.26
C GLY A 90 46.50 -28.54 -59.01
N GLU A 91 47.55 -27.92 -58.50
CA GLU A 91 48.26 -28.42 -57.32
C GLU A 91 47.45 -28.27 -56.06
N LYS A 92 47.42 -29.27 -55.20
CA LYS A 92 46.82 -29.31 -53.90
C LYS A 92 47.84 -28.98 -52.82
N SER A 93 47.54 -27.99 -52.01
CA SER A 93 48.28 -27.67 -50.80
C SER A 93 47.41 -27.93 -49.60
N SER A 94 47.83 -28.79 -48.69
CA SER A 94 47.12 -29.08 -47.44
C SER A 94 47.91 -28.54 -46.26
N GLN A 95 47.23 -27.77 -45.43
CA GLN A 95 47.78 -27.20 -44.20
C GLN A 95 46.88 -27.60 -43.02
N ASN A 96 47.46 -28.33 -42.05
CA ASN A 96 46.71 -28.88 -40.94
C ASN A 96 47.15 -28.22 -39.62
N GLY A 97 46.18 -27.86 -38.76
CA GLY A 97 46.41 -27.39 -37.41
C GLY A 97 47.00 -25.97 -37.32
N VAL A 98 46.77 -25.13 -38.34
CA VAL A 98 47.19 -23.71 -38.34
C VAL A 98 46.45 -22.92 -37.30
N PHE A 99 47.21 -22.31 -36.39
CA PHE A 99 46.66 -21.52 -35.27
C PHE A 99 46.74 -20.03 -35.55
N ASP A 100 45.61 -19.46 -35.93
CA ASP A 100 45.48 -18.01 -36.12
C ASP A 100 44.86 -17.33 -34.90
N GLN A 101 45.39 -16.17 -34.53
CA GLN A 101 44.96 -15.39 -33.35
C GLN A 101 44.51 -14.00 -33.78
N THR A 102 43.46 -13.50 -33.18
CA THR A 102 42.95 -12.16 -33.39
C THR A 102 42.72 -11.47 -32.05
N LEU A 103 43.33 -10.33 -31.87
CA LEU A 103 43.04 -9.40 -30.78
C LEU A 103 42.29 -8.22 -31.39
N ASN A 104 41.15 -7.85 -30.87
CA ASN A 104 40.39 -6.70 -31.30
C ASN A 104 39.98 -5.82 -30.12
N ALA A 105 40.01 -4.51 -30.31
CA ALA A 105 39.50 -3.54 -29.36
C ALA A 105 38.89 -2.37 -30.14
N GLY A 106 37.69 -1.90 -29.73
CA GLY A 106 37.05 -0.84 -30.46
C GLY A 106 35.78 -0.32 -29.82
N LEU A 107 35.38 0.86 -30.30
CA LEU A 107 34.09 1.47 -30.04
C LEU A 107 33.11 1.11 -31.15
N SER A 108 31.89 0.78 -30.79
CA SER A 108 30.77 0.54 -31.73
C SER A 108 29.56 1.34 -31.34
N LEU A 109 29.01 2.06 -32.33
CA LEU A 109 27.77 2.83 -32.21
C LEU A 109 26.70 2.09 -33.03
N ASN A 110 25.57 1.82 -32.38
CA ASN A 110 24.42 1.20 -33.02
C ASN A 110 23.19 2.08 -32.84
N TRP A 111 22.51 2.45 -33.91
CA TRP A 111 21.37 3.32 -33.90
C TRP A 111 20.25 2.82 -34.82
N THR A 112 19.07 2.61 -34.23
CA THR A 112 17.86 2.34 -35.01
C THR A 112 17.19 3.68 -35.30
N ILE A 113 17.35 4.18 -36.52
CA ILE A 113 16.78 5.46 -36.97
C ILE A 113 15.28 5.36 -37.17
N PHE A 114 14.82 4.24 -37.72
CA PHE A 114 13.42 3.96 -38.00
C PHE A 114 13.13 2.46 -37.90
N ASP A 115 12.02 2.09 -37.26
CA ASP A 115 11.61 0.70 -37.04
C ASP A 115 10.12 0.46 -37.35
N GLY A 116 9.55 1.27 -38.24
CA GLY A 116 8.13 1.18 -38.58
C GLY A 116 7.20 1.76 -37.49
N LEU A 117 7.66 2.76 -36.74
CA LEU A 117 6.96 3.43 -35.63
C LEU A 117 6.89 2.62 -34.31
N GLY A 118 7.64 1.53 -34.20
CA GLY A 118 7.71 0.71 -32.99
C GLY A 118 8.31 1.48 -31.80
N ILE A 119 9.42 2.22 -32.05
CA ILE A 119 10.03 3.09 -31.03
C ILE A 119 9.04 4.14 -30.52
N GLN A 120 8.21 4.73 -31.41
CA GLN A 120 7.17 5.67 -31.01
C GLN A 120 6.07 5.03 -30.17
N ALA A 121 5.64 3.80 -30.53
CA ALA A 121 4.68 3.03 -29.76
C ALA A 121 5.24 2.68 -28.38
N ASN A 122 6.53 2.28 -28.31
CA ASN A 122 7.23 1.98 -27.08
C ASN A 122 7.35 3.21 -26.18
N TYR A 123 7.70 4.38 -26.73
CA TYR A 123 7.74 5.63 -25.94
C TYR A 123 6.37 5.97 -25.34
N LYS A 124 5.29 5.85 -26.13
CA LYS A 124 3.93 6.07 -25.62
C LYS A 124 3.57 5.04 -24.54
N LYS A 125 4.00 3.79 -24.72
CA LYS A 125 3.81 2.75 -23.71
C LYS A 125 4.53 3.09 -22.39
N LEU A 126 5.77 3.56 -22.46
CA LEU A 126 6.52 3.98 -21.28
C LEU A 126 5.86 5.18 -20.56
N LYS A 127 5.30 6.12 -21.32
CA LYS A 127 4.53 7.24 -20.76
C LYS A 127 3.21 6.80 -20.13
N GLU A 128 2.54 5.82 -20.71
CA GLU A 128 1.32 5.23 -20.11
C GLU A 128 1.65 4.43 -18.82
N LEU A 129 2.80 3.73 -18.80
CA LEU A 129 3.28 3.04 -17.59
C LEU A 129 3.66 4.01 -16.47
N GLU A 130 4.20 5.18 -16.80
CA GLU A 130 4.44 6.27 -15.84
C GLU A 130 3.12 6.74 -15.20
N GLN A 131 2.11 7.08 -16.01
CA GLN A 131 0.79 7.46 -15.52
C GLN A 131 0.12 6.35 -14.70
N MET A 132 0.33 5.09 -15.10
CA MET A 132 -0.18 3.95 -14.34
C MET A 132 0.55 3.79 -13.00
N GLY A 133 1.82 4.17 -12.90
CA GLY A 133 2.56 4.28 -11.65
C GLY A 133 1.93 5.29 -10.69
N GLU A 134 1.63 6.50 -11.19
CA GLU A 134 0.92 7.53 -10.42
C GLU A 134 -0.46 7.05 -9.94
N THR A 135 -1.20 6.38 -10.84
CA THR A 135 -2.50 5.79 -10.49
C THR A 135 -2.38 4.71 -9.42
N GLN A 136 -1.32 3.88 -9.48
CA GLN A 136 -1.06 2.86 -8.46
C GLN A 136 -0.70 3.49 -7.10
N THR A 137 0.08 4.56 -7.09
CA THR A 137 0.37 5.34 -5.88
C THR A 137 -0.92 5.88 -5.26
N ARG A 138 -1.81 6.45 -6.08
CA ARG A 138 -3.11 6.93 -5.64
C ARG A 138 -3.96 5.80 -5.03
N ILE A 139 -4.06 4.63 -5.67
CA ILE A 139 -4.79 3.47 -5.12
C ILE A 139 -4.24 3.09 -3.74
N THR A 140 -2.91 3.03 -3.61
CA THR A 140 -2.27 2.67 -2.34
C THR A 140 -2.55 3.69 -1.24
N ILE A 141 -2.51 4.99 -1.58
CA ILE A 141 -2.85 6.08 -0.64
C ILE A 141 -4.32 6.01 -0.22
N GLU A 142 -5.26 5.84 -1.15
CA GLU A 142 -6.68 5.74 -0.85
C GLU A 142 -6.98 4.52 0.05
N ASN A 143 -6.37 3.37 -0.23
CA ASN A 143 -6.48 2.17 0.60
C ASN A 143 -5.90 2.41 2.01
N PHE A 144 -4.76 3.06 2.10
CA PHE A 144 -4.12 3.38 3.37
C PHE A 144 -4.96 4.34 4.22
N ILE A 145 -5.53 5.39 3.62
CA ILE A 145 -6.45 6.31 4.31
C ILE A 145 -7.65 5.56 4.87
N ALA A 146 -8.25 4.67 4.07
CA ALA A 146 -9.38 3.86 4.53
C ALA A 146 -8.98 2.91 5.68
N GLU A 147 -7.85 2.21 5.57
CA GLU A 147 -7.36 1.28 6.60
C GLU A 147 -7.02 2.01 7.91
N LEU A 148 -6.26 3.11 7.84
CA LEU A 148 -5.90 3.88 9.03
C LEU A 148 -7.13 4.52 9.67
N SER A 149 -8.07 5.04 8.88
CA SER A 149 -9.32 5.59 9.41
C SER A 149 -10.16 4.52 10.11
N ALA A 150 -10.25 3.31 9.53
CA ALA A 150 -10.94 2.19 10.15
C ALA A 150 -10.29 1.80 11.49
N GLU A 151 -8.96 1.72 11.56
CA GLU A 151 -8.26 1.38 12.81
C GLU A 151 -8.34 2.51 13.84
N TYR A 152 -8.31 3.78 13.42
CA TYR A 152 -8.52 4.91 14.31
C TYR A 152 -9.88 4.82 15.01
N TYR A 153 -10.96 4.59 14.25
CA TYR A 153 -12.29 4.43 14.84
C TYR A 153 -12.45 3.12 15.62
N ASN A 154 -11.72 2.06 15.25
CA ASN A 154 -11.63 0.86 16.08
C ASN A 154 -10.99 1.18 17.43
N PHE A 155 -9.88 1.91 17.46
CA PHE A 155 -9.23 2.34 18.71
C PHE A 155 -10.16 3.21 19.56
N VAL A 156 -10.89 4.16 18.97
CA VAL A 156 -11.91 4.97 19.65
C VAL A 156 -12.98 4.05 20.26
N GLN A 157 -13.49 3.08 19.49
CA GLN A 157 -14.48 2.11 19.96
C GLN A 157 -13.98 1.31 21.17
N GLN A 158 -12.75 0.74 21.08
CA GLN A 158 -12.16 -0.03 22.18
C GLN A 158 -11.97 0.82 23.44
N ASN A 159 -11.64 2.11 23.29
CA ASN A 159 -11.49 3.03 24.42
C ASN A 159 -12.84 3.33 25.10
N ILE A 160 -13.90 3.55 24.32
CA ILE A 160 -15.27 3.74 24.84
C ILE A 160 -15.73 2.46 25.58
N ARG A 161 -15.53 1.28 24.99
CA ARG A 161 -15.84 -0.01 25.63
C ARG A 161 -15.13 -0.17 26.96
N LEU A 162 -13.83 0.16 27.02
CA LEU A 162 -13.07 0.10 28.27
C LEU A 162 -13.65 1.01 29.34
N LYS A 163 -14.09 2.22 28.95
CA LYS A 163 -14.75 3.16 29.86
C LYS A 163 -16.08 2.61 30.39
N ASN A 164 -16.91 2.02 29.51
CA ASN A 164 -18.19 1.42 29.88
C ASN A 164 -17.99 0.21 30.82
N LEU A 165 -17.03 -0.68 30.53
CA LEU A 165 -16.71 -1.81 31.38
C LEU A 165 -16.11 -1.38 32.73
N ARG A 166 -15.31 -0.32 32.76
CA ARG A 166 -14.84 0.26 34.04
C ARG A 166 -16.01 0.74 34.91
N TYR A 167 -17.01 1.36 34.29
CA TYR A 167 -18.25 1.75 34.96
C TYR A 167 -19.04 0.51 35.44
N ALA A 168 -19.18 -0.53 34.61
CA ALA A 168 -19.82 -1.79 34.98
C ALA A 168 -19.16 -2.45 36.22
N VAL A 169 -17.81 -2.52 36.24
CA VAL A 169 -17.05 -3.02 37.41
C VAL A 169 -17.31 -2.17 38.64
N SER A 170 -17.45 -0.86 38.52
CA SER A 170 -17.75 0.01 39.68
C SER A 170 -19.14 -0.25 40.23
N LEU A 171 -20.14 -0.47 39.36
CA LEU A 171 -21.51 -0.79 39.76
C LEU A 171 -21.59 -2.16 40.44
N SER A 172 -20.96 -3.18 39.88
CA SER A 172 -20.98 -4.55 40.46
C SER A 172 -20.21 -4.60 41.77
N ARG A 173 -19.13 -3.82 41.93
CA ARG A 173 -18.41 -3.68 43.20
C ARG A 173 -19.29 -3.05 44.30
N GLU A 174 -20.01 -1.99 43.95
CA GLU A 174 -20.92 -1.33 44.91
C GLU A 174 -22.07 -2.25 45.30
N ARG A 175 -22.64 -2.99 44.34
CA ARG A 175 -23.66 -4.04 44.60
C ARG A 175 -23.13 -5.11 45.52
N LEU A 176 -21.92 -5.63 45.30
CA LEU A 176 -21.28 -6.61 46.16
C LEU A 176 -21.15 -6.06 47.58
N ARG A 177 -20.68 -4.82 47.75
CA ARG A 177 -20.56 -4.15 49.06
C ARG A 177 -21.91 -4.09 49.81
N ILE A 178 -22.99 -3.77 49.10
CA ILE A 178 -24.35 -3.69 49.70
C ILE A 178 -24.81 -5.08 50.09
N VAL A 179 -24.59 -6.09 49.27
CA VAL A 179 -24.98 -7.49 49.55
C VAL A 179 -24.19 -8.07 50.73
N GLU A 180 -22.90 -7.80 50.83
CA GLU A 180 -22.05 -8.16 51.97
C GLU A 180 -22.55 -7.56 53.27
N ALA A 181 -22.87 -6.26 53.26
CA ALA A 181 -23.42 -5.59 54.44
C ALA A 181 -24.78 -6.18 54.85
N ARG A 182 -25.68 -6.44 53.95
CA ARG A 182 -27.00 -7.03 54.22
C ARG A 182 -26.89 -8.50 54.65
N TYR A 183 -25.95 -9.28 54.14
CA TYR A 183 -25.64 -10.63 54.59
C TYR A 183 -25.16 -10.66 56.04
N ASN A 184 -24.25 -9.76 56.40
CA ASN A 184 -23.69 -9.68 57.74
C ASN A 184 -24.75 -9.37 58.83
N ILE A 185 -25.80 -8.62 58.48
CA ILE A 185 -26.95 -8.34 59.37
C ILE A 185 -28.08 -9.37 59.26
N GLY A 186 -27.89 -10.46 58.45
CA GLY A 186 -28.84 -11.55 58.30
C GLY A 186 -30.03 -11.26 57.37
N SER A 187 -30.01 -10.16 56.60
CA SER A 187 -31.09 -9.83 55.67
C SER A 187 -31.01 -10.53 54.33
N PHE A 188 -29.80 -10.98 53.91
CA PHE A 188 -29.58 -11.69 52.68
C PHE A 188 -29.00 -13.08 52.91
N SER A 189 -29.25 -13.99 51.94
CA SER A 189 -28.77 -15.35 51.99
C SER A 189 -27.30 -15.47 51.55
N ARG A 190 -26.65 -16.59 51.86
CA ARG A 190 -25.33 -16.93 51.36
C ARG A 190 -25.33 -17.05 49.83
N LEU A 191 -26.49 -17.46 49.24
CA LEU A 191 -26.64 -17.56 47.79
C LEU A 191 -26.52 -16.15 47.13
N ASP A 192 -27.20 -15.16 47.67
CA ASP A 192 -27.16 -13.78 47.15
C ASP A 192 -25.72 -13.23 47.19
N LEU A 193 -24.99 -13.52 48.29
CA LEU A 193 -23.60 -13.12 48.42
C LEU A 193 -22.70 -13.78 47.38
N GLN A 194 -22.84 -15.09 47.19
CA GLN A 194 -22.02 -15.78 46.17
C GLN A 194 -22.37 -15.35 44.77
N GLN A 195 -23.63 -15.09 44.44
CA GLN A 195 -24.05 -14.56 43.15
C GLN A 195 -23.44 -13.19 42.88
N ALA A 196 -23.48 -12.28 43.84
CA ALA A 196 -22.88 -10.96 43.70
C ALA A 196 -21.35 -11.00 43.46
N ARG A 197 -20.67 -12.00 44.10
CA ARG A 197 -19.22 -12.24 43.86
C ARG A 197 -18.93 -12.73 42.45
N VAL A 198 -19.73 -13.70 41.99
CA VAL A 198 -19.61 -14.25 40.61
C VAL A 198 -19.81 -13.15 39.58
N ASP A 199 -20.82 -12.30 39.76
CA ASP A 199 -21.14 -11.19 38.86
C ASP A 199 -20.01 -10.15 38.81
N PHE A 200 -19.47 -9.77 39.98
CA PHE A 200 -18.34 -8.86 40.08
C PHE A 200 -17.08 -9.42 39.39
N ASN A 201 -16.77 -10.71 39.61
CA ASN A 201 -15.63 -11.34 38.99
C ASN A 201 -15.79 -11.45 37.47
N ALA A 202 -17.01 -11.68 36.95
CA ALA A 202 -17.31 -11.72 35.54
C ALA A 202 -17.10 -10.35 34.87
N ASP A 203 -17.60 -9.26 35.50
CA ASP A 203 -17.41 -7.90 35.00
C ASP A 203 -15.93 -7.50 35.02
N GLN A 204 -15.18 -7.90 36.07
CA GLN A 204 -13.75 -7.64 36.16
C GLN A 204 -12.94 -8.43 35.12
N ALA A 205 -13.30 -9.67 34.84
CA ALA A 205 -12.69 -10.47 33.77
C ALA A 205 -12.91 -9.83 32.39
N SER A 206 -14.14 -9.34 32.13
CA SER A 206 -14.46 -8.61 30.91
C SER A 206 -13.65 -7.31 30.75
N PHE A 207 -13.46 -6.57 31.85
CA PHE A 207 -12.62 -5.38 31.85
C PHE A 207 -11.14 -5.68 31.54
N ILE A 208 -10.57 -6.73 32.13
CA ILE A 208 -9.18 -7.16 31.86
C ILE A 208 -9.02 -7.55 30.39
N LYS A 209 -9.96 -8.33 29.85
CA LYS A 209 -9.94 -8.72 28.42
C LYS A 209 -10.02 -7.49 27.51
N GLN A 210 -10.81 -6.50 27.86
CA GLN A 210 -10.93 -5.26 27.08
C GLN A 210 -9.65 -4.41 27.12
N GLN A 211 -8.89 -4.45 28.20
CA GLN A 211 -7.58 -3.79 28.26
C GLN A 211 -6.61 -4.38 27.24
N GLU A 212 -6.62 -5.71 27.05
CA GLU A 212 -5.82 -6.39 26.05
C GLU A 212 -6.23 -5.98 24.64
N LEU A 213 -7.54 -5.92 24.34
CA LEU A 213 -8.04 -5.51 23.02
C LEU A 213 -7.66 -4.06 22.70
N LEU A 214 -7.77 -3.15 23.66
CA LEU A 214 -7.35 -1.76 23.48
C LEU A 214 -5.84 -1.65 23.27
N HIS A 215 -5.06 -2.44 23.99
CA HIS A 215 -3.61 -2.49 23.80
C HIS A 215 -3.22 -2.97 22.40
N SER A 216 -3.87 -4.03 21.90
CA SER A 216 -3.63 -4.55 20.55
C SER A 216 -4.01 -3.55 19.45
N SER A 217 -5.14 -2.85 19.60
CA SER A 217 -5.55 -1.81 18.66
C SER A 217 -4.58 -0.60 18.70
N ARG A 218 -4.06 -0.23 19.86
CA ARG A 218 -3.02 0.81 19.98
C ARG A 218 -1.75 0.43 19.21
N ILE A 219 -1.28 -0.81 19.36
CA ILE A 219 -0.10 -1.30 18.62
C ILE A 219 -0.36 -1.24 17.11
N ARG A 220 -1.54 -1.67 16.67
CA ARG A 220 -1.90 -1.62 15.25
C ARG A 220 -1.94 -0.21 14.71
N LEU A 221 -2.48 0.74 15.46
CA LEU A 221 -2.50 2.15 15.08
C LEU A 221 -1.07 2.73 14.99
N ASN A 222 -0.20 2.42 15.97
CA ASN A 222 1.21 2.82 15.95
C ASN A 222 1.96 2.20 14.75
N GLU A 223 1.67 0.96 14.41
CA GLU A 223 2.23 0.29 13.23
C GLU A 223 1.85 1.01 11.94
N LEU A 224 0.58 1.36 11.76
CA LEU A 224 0.11 2.09 10.58
C LEU A 224 0.75 3.48 10.48
N MET A 225 0.91 4.18 11.59
CA MET A 225 1.62 5.46 11.63
C MET A 225 3.15 5.32 11.51
N ALA A 226 3.68 4.09 11.53
CA ALA A 226 5.10 3.77 11.53
C ALA A 226 5.88 4.44 12.69
N ILE A 227 5.28 4.52 13.87
CA ILE A 227 5.91 5.02 15.08
C ILE A 227 6.96 4.00 15.55
N SER A 228 8.18 4.46 15.83
CA SER A 228 9.30 3.58 16.19
C SER A 228 9.07 2.78 17.48
N ASP A 229 8.43 3.40 18.47
CA ASP A 229 8.00 2.72 19.70
C ASP A 229 6.57 2.21 19.54
N MET A 230 6.45 0.93 19.21
CA MET A 230 5.15 0.28 18.97
C MET A 230 4.23 0.29 20.21
N ASP A 231 4.79 0.41 21.42
CA ASP A 231 4.02 0.48 22.67
C ASP A 231 3.80 1.92 23.17
N ALA A 232 4.17 2.93 22.37
CA ALA A 232 3.95 4.32 22.69
C ALA A 232 2.49 4.60 23.05
N ALA A 233 2.29 5.42 24.07
CA ALA A 233 0.95 5.81 24.50
C ALA A 233 0.30 6.72 23.48
N VAL A 234 -0.87 6.33 22.98
CA VAL A 234 -1.70 7.12 22.07
C VAL A 234 -2.93 7.61 22.81
N THR A 235 -3.16 8.91 22.74
CA THR A 235 -4.40 9.54 23.21
C THR A 235 -5.09 10.16 22.01
N VAL A 236 -6.33 9.77 21.73
CA VAL A 236 -7.12 10.32 20.63
C VAL A 236 -8.06 11.41 21.15
N GLN A 237 -8.32 12.40 20.29
CA GLN A 237 -9.24 13.49 20.62
C GLN A 237 -10.69 13.01 20.64
N ASP A 238 -11.06 12.09 19.73
CA ASP A 238 -12.43 11.64 19.56
C ASP A 238 -12.87 10.75 20.71
N THR A 239 -13.96 11.14 21.35
CA THR A 239 -14.63 10.39 22.42
C THR A 239 -15.96 9.78 21.99
N LEU A 240 -16.39 10.04 20.75
CA LEU A 240 -17.62 9.57 20.13
C LEU A 240 -17.34 9.23 18.67
N ILE A 241 -18.10 8.27 18.13
CA ILE A 241 -18.07 7.94 16.70
C ILE A 241 -19.32 8.56 16.08
N VAL A 242 -19.11 9.53 15.17
CA VAL A 242 -20.20 10.22 14.47
C VAL A 242 -20.16 9.84 13.00
N PRO A 243 -21.01 8.91 12.54
CA PRO A 243 -21.10 8.58 11.13
C PRO A 243 -21.86 9.66 10.35
N ASN A 244 -21.47 9.89 9.11
CA ASN A 244 -22.23 10.69 8.17
C ASN A 244 -23.46 9.87 7.71
N THR A 245 -24.65 10.40 7.90
CA THR A 245 -25.92 9.75 7.53
C THR A 245 -26.57 10.35 6.29
N LEU A 246 -25.89 11.29 5.61
CA LEU A 246 -26.43 12.09 4.50
C LEU A 246 -25.83 11.71 3.14
N LEU A 247 -25.25 10.53 3.02
CA LEU A 247 -24.72 10.05 1.75
C LEU A 247 -25.85 9.74 0.75
N HIS A 248 -25.58 10.00 -0.54
CA HIS A 248 -26.55 9.81 -1.62
C HIS A 248 -26.04 8.77 -2.62
N PHE A 249 -26.85 7.75 -2.92
CA PHE A 249 -26.51 6.63 -3.79
C PHE A 249 -26.04 7.07 -5.18
N ASP A 250 -26.87 7.86 -5.86
CA ASP A 250 -26.61 8.24 -7.26
C ASP A 250 -25.35 9.09 -7.39
N GLN A 251 -25.13 10.02 -6.45
CA GLN A 251 -23.94 10.86 -6.44
C GLN A 251 -22.66 10.06 -6.22
N LEU A 252 -22.66 9.14 -5.26
CA LEU A 252 -21.50 8.30 -4.98
C LEU A 252 -21.20 7.34 -6.15
N TRP A 253 -22.25 6.76 -6.77
CA TRP A 253 -22.05 5.87 -7.91
C TRP A 253 -21.51 6.62 -9.13
N ASP A 254 -22.05 7.79 -9.44
CA ASP A 254 -21.55 8.65 -10.52
C ASP A 254 -20.08 9.07 -10.28
N ASN A 255 -19.73 9.36 -9.03
CA ASN A 255 -18.35 9.63 -8.66
C ASN A 255 -17.48 8.38 -8.85
N THR A 256 -17.95 7.19 -8.44
CA THR A 256 -17.22 5.93 -8.63
C THR A 256 -16.83 5.74 -10.10
N LEU A 257 -17.74 5.91 -11.02
CA LEU A 257 -17.47 5.75 -12.45
C LEU A 257 -16.46 6.76 -13.01
N LYS A 258 -16.36 7.95 -12.40
CA LYS A 258 -15.49 9.04 -12.88
C LYS A 258 -14.13 9.06 -12.21
N THR A 259 -14.06 8.70 -10.93
CA THR A 259 -12.87 8.99 -10.10
C THR A 259 -12.20 7.76 -9.51
N ASN A 260 -12.85 6.58 -9.57
CA ASN A 260 -12.28 5.37 -8.99
C ASN A 260 -10.95 5.00 -9.66
N ALA A 261 -9.86 5.02 -8.88
CA ALA A 261 -8.51 4.83 -9.39
C ALA A 261 -8.28 3.41 -9.94
N THR A 262 -9.01 2.41 -9.46
CA THR A 262 -8.91 1.03 -9.97
C THR A 262 -9.53 0.88 -11.37
N LEU A 263 -10.66 1.56 -11.62
CA LEU A 263 -11.25 1.65 -12.96
C LEU A 263 -10.34 2.41 -13.94
N LEU A 264 -9.75 3.51 -13.50
CA LEU A 264 -8.78 4.27 -14.29
C LEU A 264 -7.59 3.40 -14.68
N LYS A 265 -7.05 2.62 -13.73
CA LYS A 265 -5.96 1.68 -14.01
C LYS A 265 -6.35 0.60 -15.03
N ALA A 266 -7.59 0.11 -14.99
CA ALA A 266 -8.11 -0.84 -15.99
C ALA A 266 -8.21 -0.21 -17.39
N GLU A 267 -8.58 1.07 -17.52
CA GLU A 267 -8.56 1.82 -18.78
C GLU A 267 -7.14 2.03 -19.33
N GLN A 268 -6.19 2.33 -18.45
CA GLN A 268 -4.77 2.42 -18.80
C GLN A 268 -4.23 1.08 -19.29
N ASN A 269 -4.60 -0.06 -18.67
CA ASN A 269 -4.26 -1.39 -19.15
C ASN A 269 -4.80 -1.66 -20.55
N GLN A 270 -6.03 -1.24 -20.86
CA GLN A 270 -6.58 -1.34 -22.21
C GLN A 270 -5.78 -0.49 -23.23
N THR A 271 -5.34 0.70 -22.81
CA THR A 271 -4.48 1.57 -23.62
C THR A 271 -3.12 0.91 -23.88
N LEU A 272 -2.51 0.30 -22.86
CA LEU A 272 -1.26 -0.47 -23.01
C LEU A 272 -1.42 -1.62 -24.02
N ALA A 273 -2.50 -2.39 -23.95
CA ALA A 273 -2.77 -3.46 -24.92
C ALA A 273 -2.88 -2.93 -26.36
N LYS A 274 -3.49 -1.75 -26.56
CA LYS A 274 -3.56 -1.08 -27.89
C LYS A 274 -2.16 -0.61 -28.35
N LEU A 275 -1.31 -0.13 -27.44
CA LEU A 275 0.06 0.28 -27.76
C LEU A 275 0.95 -0.92 -28.09
N ASP A 276 0.79 -2.04 -27.37
CA ASP A 276 1.47 -3.30 -27.67
C ASP A 276 1.07 -3.84 -29.05
N GLN A 277 -0.20 -3.74 -29.43
CA GLN A 277 -0.63 -4.08 -30.79
C GLN A 277 0.09 -3.20 -31.83
N LYS A 278 0.20 -1.89 -31.60
CA LYS A 278 0.93 -0.98 -32.51
C LYS A 278 2.40 -1.35 -32.63
N ALA A 279 3.05 -1.73 -31.52
CA ALA A 279 4.43 -2.20 -31.52
C ALA A 279 4.60 -3.54 -32.27
N VAL A 280 3.63 -4.44 -32.20
CA VAL A 280 3.62 -5.66 -33.02
C VAL A 280 3.44 -5.34 -34.50
N LEU A 281 2.53 -4.43 -34.85
CA LEU A 281 2.25 -4.06 -36.25
C LEU A 281 3.41 -3.30 -36.89
N SER A 282 4.21 -2.56 -36.11
CA SER A 282 5.39 -1.81 -36.60
C SER A 282 6.39 -2.72 -37.33
N ARG A 283 6.49 -3.99 -36.92
CA ARG A 283 7.37 -5.01 -37.51
C ARG A 283 7.01 -5.37 -38.95
N ASN A 284 5.88 -4.90 -39.47
CA ASN A 284 5.47 -5.09 -40.88
C ASN A 284 6.03 -3.99 -41.80
N TYR A 285 6.57 -2.91 -41.24
CA TYR A 285 7.16 -1.81 -41.98
C TYR A 285 8.67 -1.97 -42.15
N PRO A 286 9.29 -1.26 -43.11
CA PRO A 286 10.73 -1.20 -43.24
C PRO A 286 11.40 -0.66 -41.97
N TYR A 287 12.67 -1.05 -41.76
CA TYR A 287 13.52 -0.48 -40.75
C TYR A 287 14.77 0.17 -41.34
N VAL A 288 15.31 1.16 -40.68
CA VAL A 288 16.58 1.82 -41.02
C VAL A 288 17.45 1.78 -39.79
N ARG A 289 18.64 1.19 -39.92
CA ARG A 289 19.64 1.12 -38.88
C ARG A 289 20.94 1.72 -39.37
N ALA A 290 21.60 2.52 -38.54
CA ALA A 290 22.94 3.00 -38.74
C ALA A 290 23.88 2.33 -37.74
N ASN A 291 25.06 2.02 -38.20
CA ASN A 291 26.14 1.54 -37.35
C ASN A 291 27.42 2.29 -37.70
N ALA A 292 28.24 2.55 -36.71
CA ALA A 292 29.60 3.08 -36.89
C ALA A 292 30.53 2.43 -35.87
N GLY A 293 31.77 2.21 -36.25
CA GLY A 293 32.77 1.61 -35.37
C GLY A 293 34.15 2.17 -35.65
N TYR A 294 34.92 2.37 -34.60
CA TYR A 294 36.33 2.69 -34.66
C TYR A 294 37.11 1.72 -33.80
N GLY A 295 38.03 0.97 -34.42
CA GLY A 295 38.70 -0.13 -33.72
C GLY A 295 40.02 -0.50 -34.27
N TYR A 296 40.78 -1.15 -33.40
CA TYR A 296 42.07 -1.76 -33.71
C TYR A 296 41.93 -3.29 -33.67
N THR A 297 42.49 -3.95 -34.72
CA THR A 297 42.54 -5.39 -34.81
C THR A 297 44.00 -5.81 -35.09
N HIS A 298 44.52 -6.67 -34.26
CA HIS A 298 45.83 -7.30 -34.42
C HIS A 298 45.62 -8.78 -34.69
N ASN A 299 46.01 -9.22 -35.89
CA ASN A 299 45.99 -10.64 -36.29
C ASN A 299 47.40 -11.19 -36.29
N ILE A 300 47.55 -12.38 -35.73
CA ILE A 300 48.77 -13.18 -35.75
C ILE A 300 48.43 -14.44 -36.55
N TYR A 301 49.19 -14.64 -37.64
CA TYR A 301 49.02 -15.81 -38.52
C TYR A 301 50.17 -16.74 -38.32
N GLU A 302 49.93 -18.03 -38.14
CA GLU A 302 50.98 -19.01 -38.01
C GLU A 302 51.60 -19.32 -39.39
N MET A 303 50.83 -19.17 -40.46
CA MET A 303 51.22 -19.46 -41.83
C MET A 303 50.80 -18.37 -42.81
N GLY A 304 51.55 -18.22 -43.93
CA GLY A 304 51.22 -17.22 -44.94
C GLY A 304 52.38 -16.20 -45.16
N ALA A 305 52.17 -15.26 -46.10
CA ALA A 305 53.17 -14.24 -46.43
C ALA A 305 53.38 -13.20 -45.33
N ASN A 306 52.35 -12.98 -44.48
CA ASN A 306 52.39 -12.02 -43.39
C ASN A 306 52.27 -12.75 -42.06
N LYS A 307 53.17 -12.50 -41.12
CA LYS A 307 53.12 -13.02 -39.74
C LYS A 307 52.10 -12.27 -38.90
N ASN A 308 52.05 -10.96 -39.02
CA ASN A 308 51.15 -10.11 -38.30
C ASN A 308 50.44 -9.11 -39.23
N ARG A 309 49.22 -8.76 -38.90
CA ARG A 309 48.48 -7.70 -39.57
C ARG A 309 47.79 -6.83 -38.58
N ASP A 310 48.15 -5.55 -38.56
CA ASP A 310 47.55 -4.50 -37.76
C ASP A 310 46.56 -3.72 -38.61
N ASN A 311 45.36 -3.51 -38.12
CA ASN A 311 44.37 -2.70 -38.77
C ASN A 311 43.73 -1.75 -37.75
N LEU A 312 43.88 -0.44 -37.97
CA LEU A 312 43.19 0.60 -37.25
C LEU A 312 42.25 1.31 -38.23
N GLY A 313 40.98 1.30 -37.98
CA GLY A 313 40.03 1.82 -38.96
C GLY A 313 38.69 2.28 -38.39
N LEU A 314 38.08 3.15 -39.19
CA LEU A 314 36.69 3.58 -39.01
C LEU A 314 35.82 2.80 -40.02
N ASN A 315 34.75 2.19 -39.52
CA ASN A 315 33.72 1.58 -40.34
C ASN A 315 32.39 2.25 -40.06
N PHE A 316 31.55 2.41 -41.06
CA PHE A 316 30.20 2.91 -40.90
C PHE A 316 29.29 2.27 -41.96
N GLY A 317 28.01 2.17 -41.63
CA GLY A 317 27.02 1.58 -42.55
C GLY A 317 25.62 2.05 -42.20
N VAL A 318 24.77 2.02 -43.22
CA VAL A 318 23.32 2.18 -43.07
C VAL A 318 22.66 0.97 -43.69
N THR A 319 21.80 0.32 -42.95
CA THR A 319 21.04 -0.85 -43.41
C THR A 319 19.57 -0.47 -43.47
N VAL A 320 18.96 -0.63 -44.66
CA VAL A 320 17.51 -0.55 -44.84
C VAL A 320 17.00 -1.96 -45.16
N GLY A 321 16.03 -2.41 -44.39
CA GLY A 321 15.48 -3.76 -44.56
C GLY A 321 14.00 -3.82 -44.28
N ILE A 322 13.36 -4.83 -44.85
CA ILE A 322 11.97 -5.18 -44.58
C ILE A 322 11.87 -6.69 -44.44
N ASN A 323 11.11 -7.13 -43.46
CA ASN A 323 10.84 -8.56 -43.32
C ASN A 323 9.60 -8.94 -44.16
N LEU A 324 9.81 -9.58 -45.29
CA LEU A 324 8.75 -9.93 -46.23
C LEU A 324 7.84 -11.06 -45.74
N PHE A 325 8.38 -12.03 -45.03
CA PHE A 325 7.61 -13.13 -44.48
C PHE A 325 8.14 -13.55 -43.11
N ASN A 326 7.22 -13.60 -42.16
CA ASN A 326 7.44 -14.19 -40.84
C ASN A 326 6.09 -14.65 -40.29
N GLY A 327 5.88 -15.98 -40.21
CA GLY A 327 4.64 -16.57 -39.69
C GLY A 327 4.32 -16.17 -38.25
N ASP A 328 5.35 -15.89 -37.44
CA ASP A 328 5.20 -15.47 -36.07
C ASP A 328 4.53 -14.09 -35.94
N LYS A 329 4.80 -13.16 -36.86
CA LYS A 329 4.14 -11.84 -36.89
C LYS A 329 2.61 -11.93 -36.99
N ARG A 330 2.11 -12.85 -37.85
CA ARG A 330 0.66 -13.05 -38.00
C ARG A 330 0.04 -13.59 -36.71
N ARG A 331 0.74 -14.53 -36.04
CA ARG A 331 0.32 -15.08 -34.77
C ARG A 331 0.30 -13.97 -33.69
N GLN A 332 1.37 -13.21 -33.56
CA GLN A 332 1.47 -12.11 -32.59
C GLN A 332 0.40 -11.03 -32.81
N SER A 333 0.13 -10.65 -34.06
CA SER A 333 -0.92 -9.69 -34.42
C SER A 333 -2.32 -10.19 -34.02
N ARG A 334 -2.61 -11.49 -34.21
CA ARG A 334 -3.88 -12.06 -33.74
C ARG A 334 -3.98 -12.09 -32.23
N ASN A 335 -2.89 -12.50 -31.55
CA ASN A 335 -2.85 -12.54 -30.09
C ASN A 335 -3.01 -11.13 -29.48
N ALA A 336 -2.38 -10.10 -30.07
CA ALA A 336 -2.54 -8.73 -29.62
C ALA A 336 -3.98 -8.20 -29.73
N LYS A 337 -4.73 -8.62 -30.75
CA LYS A 337 -6.18 -8.31 -30.86
C LYS A 337 -6.98 -8.96 -29.73
N ILE A 338 -6.67 -10.22 -29.43
CA ILE A 338 -7.31 -10.94 -28.31
C ILE A 338 -6.96 -10.28 -26.98
N ALA A 339 -5.70 -9.84 -26.80
CA ALA A 339 -5.28 -9.14 -25.58
C ALA A 339 -6.03 -7.82 -25.35
N ILE A 340 -6.34 -7.06 -26.43
CA ILE A 340 -7.17 -5.85 -26.32
C ILE A 340 -8.60 -6.23 -25.89
N GLU A 341 -9.16 -7.29 -26.46
CA GLU A 341 -10.50 -7.76 -26.08
C GLU A 341 -10.53 -8.25 -24.62
N ASN A 342 -9.51 -8.99 -24.20
CA ASN A 342 -9.39 -9.40 -22.80
C ASN A 342 -9.33 -8.18 -21.84
N ALA A 343 -8.49 -7.18 -22.14
CA ALA A 343 -8.39 -5.98 -21.33
C ALA A 343 -9.73 -5.19 -21.27
N ARG A 344 -10.54 -5.24 -22.35
CA ARG A 344 -11.89 -4.68 -22.35
C ARG A 344 -12.82 -5.45 -21.41
N LEU A 345 -12.81 -6.77 -21.52
CA LEU A 345 -13.64 -7.65 -20.67
C LEU A 345 -13.25 -7.57 -19.20
N GLU A 346 -11.95 -7.51 -18.89
CA GLU A 346 -11.44 -7.31 -17.53
C GLU A 346 -11.93 -5.98 -16.91
N ARG A 347 -11.97 -4.91 -17.71
CA ARG A 347 -12.55 -3.64 -17.26
C ARG A 347 -14.06 -3.76 -16.98
N GLU A 348 -14.81 -4.43 -17.85
CA GLU A 348 -16.25 -4.63 -17.70
C GLU A 348 -16.56 -5.53 -16.49
N GLU A 349 -15.80 -6.59 -16.28
CA GLU A 349 -15.89 -7.47 -15.11
C GLU A 349 -15.62 -6.68 -13.82
N LEU A 350 -14.57 -5.84 -13.80
CA LEU A 350 -14.25 -4.99 -12.67
C LEU A 350 -15.39 -4.00 -12.36
N GLU A 351 -15.95 -3.34 -13.39
CA GLU A 351 -17.08 -2.42 -13.23
C GLU A 351 -18.31 -3.15 -12.65
N GLN A 352 -18.58 -4.36 -13.13
CA GLN A 352 -19.68 -5.20 -12.61
C GLN A 352 -19.44 -5.60 -11.15
N SER A 353 -18.22 -6.01 -10.79
CA SER A 353 -17.85 -6.35 -9.41
C SER A 353 -17.99 -5.14 -8.49
N LEU A 354 -17.44 -3.99 -8.87
CA LEU A 354 -17.55 -2.75 -8.09
C LEU A 354 -19.02 -2.33 -7.90
N ARG A 355 -19.86 -2.52 -8.91
CA ARG A 355 -21.29 -2.23 -8.80
C ARG A 355 -21.99 -3.15 -7.81
N ALA A 356 -21.64 -4.44 -7.81
CA ALA A 356 -22.20 -5.39 -6.85
C ALA A 356 -21.75 -5.06 -5.42
N ASP A 357 -20.49 -4.77 -5.21
CA ASP A 357 -19.93 -4.39 -3.92
C ASP A 357 -20.57 -3.08 -3.42
N PHE A 358 -20.70 -2.09 -4.31
CA PHE A 358 -21.33 -0.81 -3.98
C PHE A 358 -22.79 -0.98 -3.55
N ILE A 359 -23.59 -1.79 -4.26
CA ILE A 359 -24.99 -2.05 -3.90
C ILE A 359 -25.07 -2.75 -2.54
N ASN A 360 -24.21 -3.75 -2.28
CA ASN A 360 -24.18 -4.45 -1.00
C ASN A 360 -23.79 -3.53 0.16
N LEU A 361 -22.77 -2.70 -0.04
CA LEU A 361 -22.32 -1.72 0.95
C LEU A 361 -23.39 -0.65 1.20
N TRP A 362 -24.07 -0.18 0.16
CA TRP A 362 -25.16 0.77 0.30
C TRP A 362 -26.30 0.20 1.12
N GLN A 363 -26.69 -1.05 0.84
CA GLN A 363 -27.73 -1.73 1.62
C GLN A 363 -27.34 -1.91 3.08
N ALA A 364 -26.07 -2.30 3.32
CA ALA A 364 -25.53 -2.40 4.67
C ALA A 364 -25.53 -1.04 5.40
N TYR A 365 -25.14 0.03 4.70
CA TYR A 365 -25.15 1.39 5.23
C TYR A 365 -26.57 1.83 5.64
N GLN A 366 -27.56 1.62 4.78
CA GLN A 366 -28.97 1.95 5.09
C GLN A 366 -29.50 1.14 6.28
N ASN A 367 -29.20 -0.16 6.33
CA ASN A 367 -29.60 -1.02 7.44
C ASN A 367 -28.94 -0.58 8.76
N ASN A 368 -27.67 -0.20 8.73
CA ASN A 368 -26.95 0.27 9.92
C ASN A 368 -27.48 1.62 10.41
N ILE A 369 -27.89 2.53 9.53
CA ILE A 369 -28.55 3.78 9.93
C ILE A 369 -29.87 3.50 10.65
N ASN A 370 -30.71 2.59 10.11
CA ASN A 370 -31.96 2.22 10.75
C ASN A 370 -31.72 1.54 12.11
N LEU A 371 -30.70 0.66 12.18
CA LEU A 371 -30.30 0.01 13.42
C LEU A 371 -29.78 1.02 14.45
N LEU A 372 -28.99 2.00 14.03
CA LEU A 372 -28.47 3.06 14.88
C LEU A 372 -29.60 3.86 15.53
N GLN A 373 -30.66 4.17 14.76
CA GLN A 373 -31.81 4.87 15.31
C GLN A 373 -32.56 4.01 16.35
N LEU A 374 -32.79 2.74 16.04
CA LEU A 374 -33.43 1.79 16.96
C LEU A 374 -32.62 1.62 18.27
N GLU A 375 -31.29 1.48 18.17
CA GLU A 375 -30.46 1.30 19.36
C GLU A 375 -30.32 2.57 20.20
N ARG A 376 -30.47 3.76 19.60
CA ARG A 376 -30.60 5.01 20.39
C ARG A 376 -31.85 5.01 21.26
N ASP A 377 -32.99 4.62 20.70
CA ASP A 377 -34.25 4.54 21.44
C ASP A 377 -34.18 3.45 22.52
N ASN A 378 -33.56 2.29 22.19
CA ASN A 378 -33.33 1.20 23.13
C ASN A 378 -32.41 1.62 24.30
N LEU A 379 -31.36 2.39 24.05
CA LEU A 379 -30.46 2.86 25.09
C LEU A 379 -31.19 3.78 26.08
N ILE A 380 -32.06 4.68 25.59
CA ILE A 380 -32.89 5.54 26.45
C ILE A 380 -33.75 4.67 27.37
N ALA A 381 -34.49 3.74 26.79
CA ALA A 381 -35.38 2.85 27.55
C ALA A 381 -34.62 1.95 28.56
N ALA A 382 -33.44 1.43 28.16
CA ALA A 382 -32.59 0.62 29.05
C ALA A 382 -32.01 1.43 30.22
N ARG A 383 -31.67 2.69 29.99
CA ARG A 383 -31.20 3.61 31.03
C ARG A 383 -32.30 3.93 32.05
N ASP A 384 -33.45 4.27 31.57
CA ASP A 384 -34.63 4.55 32.44
C ASP A 384 -34.98 3.28 33.26
N ASN A 385 -35.02 2.12 32.63
CA ASN A 385 -35.27 0.84 33.33
C ASN A 385 -34.23 0.56 34.41
N TYR A 386 -32.96 0.79 34.12
CA TYR A 386 -31.88 0.62 35.09
C TYR A 386 -32.01 1.59 36.29
N GLU A 387 -32.31 2.86 36.04
CA GLU A 387 -32.48 3.84 37.12
C GLU A 387 -33.64 3.50 38.03
N ILE A 388 -34.79 3.09 37.48
CA ILE A 388 -35.97 2.63 38.23
C ILE A 388 -35.60 1.38 39.05
N ALA A 389 -34.96 0.40 38.41
CA ALA A 389 -34.55 -0.84 39.08
C ALA A 389 -33.55 -0.57 40.23
N ARG A 390 -32.59 0.33 40.06
CA ARG A 390 -31.63 0.73 41.07
C ARG A 390 -32.32 1.35 42.27
N ASP A 391 -33.23 2.28 42.06
CA ASP A 391 -33.94 2.97 43.14
C ASP A 391 -34.80 2.00 43.94
N ARG A 392 -35.56 1.10 43.28
CA ARG A 392 -36.36 0.06 43.93
C ARG A 392 -35.47 -0.94 44.70
N TYR A 393 -34.30 -1.30 44.16
CA TYR A 393 -33.35 -2.21 44.82
C TYR A 393 -32.80 -1.58 46.12
N LEU A 394 -32.50 -0.30 46.11
CA LEU A 394 -32.04 0.44 47.30
C LEU A 394 -33.10 0.50 48.36
N LEU A 395 -34.36 0.63 47.98
CA LEU A 395 -35.53 0.58 48.93
C LEU A 395 -35.82 -0.84 49.45
N GLY A 396 -35.30 -1.86 48.82
CA GLY A 396 -35.54 -3.27 49.17
C GLY A 396 -36.75 -3.91 48.46
N ASP A 397 -37.34 -3.23 47.49
CA ASP A 397 -38.52 -3.66 46.76
C ASP A 397 -38.17 -4.45 45.48
N LEU A 398 -36.90 -4.68 45.18
CA LEU A 398 -36.43 -5.41 44.01
C LEU A 398 -35.38 -6.43 44.41
N SER A 399 -35.41 -7.61 43.77
CA SER A 399 -34.40 -8.66 44.00
C SER A 399 -33.04 -8.32 43.37
N GLY A 400 -31.95 -8.90 43.88
CA GLY A 400 -30.62 -8.76 43.32
C GLY A 400 -30.50 -9.29 41.91
N ILE A 401 -31.31 -10.29 41.50
CA ILE A 401 -31.35 -10.85 40.15
C ILE A 401 -31.99 -9.86 39.19
N GLU A 402 -33.13 -9.28 39.52
CA GLU A 402 -33.81 -8.30 38.69
C GLU A 402 -32.96 -7.05 38.51
N MET A 403 -32.27 -6.59 39.56
CA MET A 403 -31.32 -5.49 39.47
C MET A 403 -30.14 -5.80 38.53
N ARG A 404 -29.60 -7.03 38.58
CA ARG A 404 -28.54 -7.46 37.67
C ARG A 404 -29.01 -7.52 36.23
N GLU A 405 -30.24 -7.99 35.97
CA GLU A 405 -30.81 -8.04 34.63
C GLU A 405 -30.99 -6.62 34.05
N ALA A 406 -31.47 -5.68 34.82
CA ALA A 406 -31.57 -4.28 34.38
C ALA A 406 -30.19 -3.67 34.08
N GLN A 407 -29.18 -3.94 34.95
CA GLN A 407 -27.80 -3.52 34.72
C GLN A 407 -27.21 -4.10 33.45
N LYS A 408 -27.40 -5.42 33.22
CA LYS A 408 -26.94 -6.12 32.02
C LYS A 408 -27.60 -5.56 30.78
N SER A 409 -28.92 -5.33 30.83
CA SER A 409 -29.69 -4.74 29.71
C SER A 409 -29.15 -3.38 29.30
N LEU A 410 -28.76 -2.51 30.27
CA LEU A 410 -28.13 -1.23 30.00
C LEU A 410 -26.77 -1.39 29.33
N LEU A 411 -25.90 -2.26 29.85
CA LEU A 411 -24.57 -2.50 29.29
C LEU A 411 -24.63 -3.10 27.89
N ASP A 412 -25.57 -4.01 27.66
CA ASP A 412 -25.82 -4.60 26.34
C ASP A 412 -26.35 -3.54 25.33
N ALA A 413 -27.20 -2.60 25.80
CA ALA A 413 -27.67 -1.49 24.95
C ALA A 413 -26.54 -0.50 24.61
N GLU A 414 -25.65 -0.16 25.58
CA GLU A 414 -24.47 0.67 25.34
C GLU A 414 -23.50 0.00 24.33
N GLU A 415 -23.34 -1.31 24.39
CA GLU A 415 -22.52 -2.07 23.45
C GLU A 415 -23.16 -2.11 22.04
N ARG A 416 -24.47 -2.33 21.94
CA ARG A 416 -25.17 -2.36 20.65
C ARG A 416 -25.15 -1.03 19.92
N ILE A 417 -25.39 0.09 20.62
CA ILE A 417 -25.32 1.42 19.99
C ILE A 417 -23.91 1.74 19.52
N LEU A 418 -22.88 1.46 20.34
CA LEU A 418 -21.49 1.68 19.97
C LEU A 418 -21.08 0.84 18.74
N SER A 419 -21.56 -0.41 18.67
CA SER A 419 -21.35 -1.27 17.51
C SER A 419 -22.08 -0.75 16.27
N ALA A 420 -23.30 -0.23 16.40
CA ALA A 420 -24.04 0.36 15.31
C ALA A 420 -23.39 1.64 14.77
N GLU A 421 -22.88 2.52 15.65
CA GLU A 421 -22.13 3.72 15.29
C GLU A 421 -20.87 3.35 14.50
N TYR A 422 -20.08 2.40 15.03
CA TYR A 422 -18.87 1.93 14.37
C TYR A 422 -19.16 1.29 13.01
N ASN A 423 -20.13 0.37 12.93
CA ASN A 423 -20.47 -0.31 11.67
C ASN A 423 -20.98 0.68 10.60
N THR A 424 -21.77 1.67 11.01
CA THR A 424 -22.21 2.73 10.08
C THR A 424 -21.02 3.53 9.57
N LYS A 425 -20.06 3.87 10.45
CA LYS A 425 -18.84 4.57 10.07
C LYS A 425 -17.95 3.74 9.13
N MET A 426 -17.86 2.43 9.34
CA MET A 426 -17.11 1.54 8.43
C MET A 426 -17.77 1.48 7.03
N CYS A 427 -19.10 1.42 6.96
CA CYS A 427 -19.80 1.51 5.67
C CYS A 427 -19.56 2.85 4.98
N GLU A 428 -19.58 3.96 5.71
CA GLU A 428 -19.24 5.30 5.20
C GLU A 428 -17.83 5.33 4.59
N ILE A 429 -16.80 4.89 5.35
CA ILE A 429 -15.40 4.85 4.87
C ILE A 429 -15.29 4.01 3.60
N SER A 430 -15.91 2.83 3.56
CA SER A 430 -15.86 1.94 2.40
C SER A 430 -16.59 2.51 1.18
N LEU A 431 -17.73 3.18 1.35
CA LEU A 431 -18.45 3.86 0.27
C LEU A 431 -17.63 5.04 -0.29
N LEU A 432 -17.01 5.84 0.57
CA LEU A 432 -16.12 6.93 0.18
C LEU A 432 -14.87 6.39 -0.53
N GLN A 433 -14.29 5.28 -0.08
CA GLN A 433 -13.16 4.64 -0.75
C GLN A 433 -13.51 4.20 -2.17
N ILE A 434 -14.63 3.52 -2.36
CA ILE A 434 -15.08 3.08 -3.69
C ILE A 434 -15.40 4.29 -4.60
N SER A 435 -15.99 5.34 -4.05
CA SER A 435 -16.32 6.56 -4.81
C SER A 435 -15.15 7.51 -5.03
N GLY A 436 -13.94 7.19 -4.53
CA GLY A 436 -12.76 8.05 -4.64
C GLY A 436 -12.79 9.29 -3.74
N GLY A 437 -13.74 9.36 -2.79
CA GLY A 437 -13.92 10.49 -1.85
C GLY A 437 -13.20 10.31 -0.51
N VAL A 438 -12.46 9.22 -0.30
CA VAL A 438 -11.82 8.93 1.00
C VAL A 438 -10.78 9.98 1.41
N THR A 439 -10.25 10.73 0.46
CA THR A 439 -9.31 11.85 0.71
C THR A 439 -9.96 13.02 1.46
N GLU A 440 -11.28 13.09 1.55
CA GLU A 440 -11.98 14.08 2.38
C GLU A 440 -11.55 14.03 3.86
N TYR A 441 -11.12 12.84 4.34
CA TYR A 441 -10.58 12.69 5.71
C TYR A 441 -9.24 13.41 5.94
N LEU A 442 -8.54 13.82 4.88
CA LEU A 442 -7.32 14.65 4.99
C LEU A 442 -7.62 16.13 5.22
N GLY A 443 -8.89 16.55 5.14
CA GLY A 443 -9.28 17.95 5.29
C GLY A 443 -8.90 18.83 4.11
N GLU A 444 -8.60 18.25 2.95
CA GLU A 444 -8.43 18.99 1.69
C GLU A 444 -9.82 19.25 1.08
N ASN A 445 -10.34 20.46 1.32
CA ASN A 445 -11.44 21.07 0.58
C ASN A 445 -10.91 22.28 -0.17
#